data_64ed38154178724b0a11e2411a78211e
#
_entry.id   64ed38154178724b0a11e2411a78211e
#
_cell.length_a   1.000
_cell.length_b   1.000
_cell.length_c   1.000
_cell.angle_alpha   90.00
_cell.angle_beta   90.00
_cell.angle_gamma   90.00
#
_symmetry.space_group_name_H-M   'P 1'
#
loop_
_entity.id
_entity.type
_entity.pdbx_description
1 polymer ?
#
loop_
_entity_poly.entity_id
_entity_poly.type
_entity_poly.pdbx_seq_one_letter_code
_entity_poly.pdbx_strand_id
1 'polypeptide(L)'
;MMRFFGYVLLICGSLFPLTTLHAQSLNFGAGDTPIEIFADNGIEWQQESLVFVARGNARAVRGQVNVDADELRAYYRKLPDGKTDIWRLDALGSVKIKSGEGTAYGDHGVYNVDAGILTITGKNLKLVSGSDWLTARDQLEYWEAKQMAVARGKAVAKRETKKLNGDVLAAYFRKDKKGETKIYRVDAFDNVRVKTDMDEATSNRGVYNVESGIATLTGSVKIIRDKNVLRGCSAEVNLNTGISRLYSCKQGGSRVKGVILPTVKKKN
;
A
#
# COMPACT_ATOMS: atom_id res chain seq x y z
N MET A 1 42.64 -47.32 -36.65
CA MET A 1 43.68 -47.12 -35.64
C MET A 1 43.24 -46.08 -34.62
N MET A 2 43.20 -46.46 -33.29
CA MET A 2 43.08 -45.67 -32.08
C MET A 2 41.76 -44.90 -31.93
N ARG A 3 40.78 -45.31 -31.12
CA ARG A 3 40.66 -45.39 -29.65
C ARG A 3 40.97 -44.06 -28.93
N PHE A 4 39.89 -43.46 -28.33
CA PHE A 4 39.85 -43.00 -26.90
C PHE A 4 38.43 -42.47 -26.62
N PHE A 5 37.59 -43.19 -25.84
CA PHE A 5 37.27 -43.02 -24.41
C PHE A 5 37.15 -41.55 -24.03
N GLY A 6 35.97 -41.10 -23.63
CA GLY A 6 35.34 -41.40 -22.47
C GLY A 6 34.82 -40.18 -21.76
N TYR A 7 33.94 -40.29 -20.92
CA TYR A 7 33.38 -39.54 -19.78
C TYR A 7 32.07 -38.83 -20.04
N VAL A 8 31.03 -39.62 -19.81
CA VAL A 8 29.72 -39.15 -19.41
C VAL A 8 29.87 -38.54 -18.00
N LEU A 9 29.69 -37.23 -17.88
CA LEU A 9 29.53 -36.58 -16.58
C LEU A 9 28.03 -36.28 -16.36
N LEU A 10 27.43 -37.13 -15.56
CA LEU A 10 26.06 -36.98 -15.04
C LEU A 10 26.08 -35.78 -14.09
N ILE A 11 25.60 -34.61 -14.54
CA ILE A 11 25.27 -33.51 -13.65
C ILE A 11 23.82 -33.69 -13.22
N CYS A 12 23.68 -34.23 -12.02
CA CYS A 12 22.45 -34.28 -11.26
C CYS A 12 22.05 -32.85 -10.91
N GLY A 13 21.30 -32.18 -11.80
CA GLY A 13 20.70 -30.89 -11.54
C GLY A 13 19.55 -31.07 -10.55
N SER A 14 19.77 -30.71 -9.31
CA SER A 14 18.73 -30.55 -8.29
C SER A 14 17.75 -29.47 -8.77
N LEU A 15 16.60 -29.91 -9.28
CA LEU A 15 15.39 -29.11 -9.46
C LEU A 15 14.89 -28.70 -8.07
N PHE A 16 15.31 -27.53 -7.59
CA PHE A 16 14.59 -26.81 -6.54
C PHE A 16 13.26 -26.33 -7.17
N PRO A 17 12.11 -26.70 -6.65
CA PRO A 17 10.86 -26.08 -7.07
C PRO A 17 10.93 -24.61 -6.65
N LEU A 18 10.97 -23.71 -7.62
CA LEU A 18 10.68 -22.29 -7.41
C LEU A 18 9.24 -22.19 -6.91
N THR A 19 9.07 -22.13 -5.61
CA THR A 19 7.79 -21.77 -5.00
C THR A 19 7.47 -20.35 -5.42
N THR A 20 6.59 -20.22 -6.39
CA THR A 20 6.01 -18.94 -6.79
C THR A 20 5.17 -18.42 -5.63
N LEU A 21 5.69 -17.45 -4.88
CA LEU A 21 4.94 -16.67 -3.90
C LEU A 21 3.87 -15.88 -4.67
N HIS A 22 2.65 -16.39 -4.63
CA HIS A 22 1.48 -15.68 -5.13
C HIS A 22 1.09 -14.63 -4.09
N ALA A 23 1.38 -13.37 -4.35
CA ALA A 23 0.75 -12.28 -3.62
C ALA A 23 -0.74 -12.28 -3.98
N GLN A 24 -1.57 -12.86 -3.12
CA GLN A 24 -3.01 -12.85 -3.27
C GLN A 24 -3.55 -11.48 -2.84
N SER A 25 -4.52 -10.94 -3.59
CA SER A 25 -5.33 -9.81 -3.15
C SER A 25 -5.99 -10.14 -1.82
N LEU A 26 -6.23 -9.11 -0.98
CA LEU A 26 -7.00 -9.24 0.25
C LEU A 26 -8.43 -9.68 -0.08
N ASN A 27 -8.64 -10.95 -0.34
CA ASN A 27 -9.96 -11.48 -0.63
C ASN A 27 -10.59 -12.05 0.65
N PHE A 28 -11.17 -11.18 1.46
CA PHE A 28 -11.87 -11.58 2.69
C PHE A 28 -13.26 -12.18 2.42
N GLY A 29 -13.90 -11.86 1.30
CA GLY A 29 -15.32 -12.12 1.09
C GLY A 29 -15.67 -13.18 0.06
N ALA A 30 -14.89 -13.41 -0.96
CA ALA A 30 -15.26 -14.30 -2.07
C ALA A 30 -14.39 -15.57 -2.12
N GLY A 31 -15.02 -16.75 -2.15
CA GLY A 31 -14.39 -18.04 -2.37
C GLY A 31 -14.83 -19.09 -1.33
N ASP A 32 -14.65 -20.36 -1.68
CA ASP A 32 -15.05 -21.52 -0.87
C ASP A 32 -14.06 -21.87 0.28
N THR A 33 -13.03 -21.05 0.48
CA THR A 33 -12.06 -21.30 1.58
C THR A 33 -12.74 -20.99 2.90
N PRO A 34 -12.80 -21.95 3.84
CA PRO A 34 -13.41 -21.73 5.14
C PRO A 34 -12.63 -20.68 5.95
N ILE A 35 -13.35 -19.99 6.84
CA ILE A 35 -12.75 -19.10 7.83
C ILE A 35 -12.62 -19.89 9.13
N GLU A 36 -11.39 -20.01 9.64
CA GLU A 36 -11.13 -20.56 10.97
C GLU A 36 -11.09 -19.44 11.99
N ILE A 37 -11.76 -19.62 13.14
CA ILE A 37 -11.85 -18.62 14.20
C ILE A 37 -11.38 -19.24 15.50
N PHE A 38 -10.52 -18.51 16.21
CA PHE A 38 -9.97 -18.86 17.52
C PHE A 38 -10.23 -17.73 18.50
N ALA A 39 -10.50 -18.04 19.76
CA ALA A 39 -10.71 -17.03 20.81
C ALA A 39 -10.52 -17.66 22.20
N ASP A 40 -9.86 -16.95 23.11
CA ASP A 40 -9.57 -17.44 24.47
C ASP A 40 -10.81 -17.44 25.36
N ASN A 41 -11.70 -16.44 25.20
CA ASN A 41 -12.88 -16.27 26.06
C ASN A 41 -14.18 -16.80 25.41
N GLY A 42 -14.04 -17.60 24.34
CA GLY A 42 -15.14 -18.28 23.69
C GLY A 42 -15.70 -17.58 22.46
N ILE A 43 -16.58 -18.32 21.78
CA ILE A 43 -17.29 -17.88 20.58
C ILE A 43 -18.80 -18.01 20.87
N GLU A 44 -19.54 -16.91 20.68
CA GLU A 44 -20.97 -16.84 20.81
C GLU A 44 -21.62 -16.81 19.44
N TRP A 45 -22.67 -17.59 19.27
CA TRP A 45 -23.57 -17.49 18.13
C TRP A 45 -24.89 -16.88 18.57
N GLN A 46 -25.08 -15.61 18.29
CA GLN A 46 -26.28 -14.85 18.65
C GLN A 46 -27.28 -14.89 17.48
N GLN A 47 -28.22 -15.81 17.53
CA GLN A 47 -29.16 -16.07 16.42
C GLN A 47 -30.17 -14.94 16.19
N GLU A 48 -30.60 -14.23 17.24
CA GLU A 48 -31.52 -13.10 17.13
C GLU A 48 -30.85 -11.88 16.50
N SER A 49 -29.61 -11.61 16.88
CA SER A 49 -28.81 -10.49 16.38
C SER A 49 -28.08 -10.81 15.07
N LEU A 50 -28.18 -12.04 14.60
CA LEU A 50 -27.52 -12.54 13.38
C LEU A 50 -26.01 -12.24 13.36
N VAL A 51 -25.30 -12.54 14.46
CA VAL A 51 -23.87 -12.27 14.60
C VAL A 51 -23.15 -13.42 15.31
N PHE A 52 -21.96 -13.74 14.84
CA PHE A 52 -20.96 -14.51 15.57
C PHE A 52 -20.01 -13.54 16.25
N VAL A 53 -19.69 -13.78 17.52
CA VAL A 53 -18.78 -12.94 18.31
C VAL A 53 -17.71 -13.83 18.93
N ALA A 54 -16.45 -13.54 18.64
CA ALA A 54 -15.29 -14.21 19.23
C ALA A 54 -14.55 -13.23 20.14
N ARG A 55 -14.30 -13.56 21.40
CA ARG A 55 -13.69 -12.66 22.39
C ARG A 55 -12.41 -13.21 23.00
N GLY A 56 -11.50 -12.28 23.32
CA GLY A 56 -10.20 -12.57 23.96
C GLY A 56 -9.18 -13.10 22.98
N ASN A 57 -8.18 -12.28 22.63
CA ASN A 57 -7.14 -12.60 21.64
C ASN A 57 -7.71 -13.30 20.40
N ALA A 58 -8.85 -12.76 19.91
CA ALA A 58 -9.58 -13.38 18.83
C ALA A 58 -8.76 -13.35 17.53
N ARG A 59 -8.74 -14.48 16.83
CA ARG A 59 -8.04 -14.65 15.56
C ARG A 59 -8.95 -15.26 14.52
N ALA A 60 -8.99 -14.67 13.33
CA ALA A 60 -9.59 -15.26 12.14
C ALA A 60 -8.52 -15.53 11.08
N VAL A 61 -8.57 -16.72 10.48
CA VAL A 61 -7.65 -17.16 9.43
C VAL A 61 -8.44 -17.56 8.19
N ARG A 62 -8.08 -17.01 7.04
CA ARG A 62 -8.60 -17.43 5.74
C ARG A 62 -7.49 -17.42 4.70
N GLY A 63 -7.03 -18.58 4.29
CA GLY A 63 -5.91 -18.73 3.38
C GLY A 63 -4.65 -18.06 3.95
N GLN A 64 -4.15 -17.00 3.28
CA GLN A 64 -2.97 -16.25 3.72
C GLN A 64 -3.31 -14.99 4.54
N VAL A 65 -4.59 -14.76 4.80
CA VAL A 65 -5.04 -13.60 5.57
C VAL A 65 -5.29 -14.00 7.01
N ASN A 66 -4.65 -13.29 7.94
CA ASN A 66 -4.85 -13.45 9.39
C ASN A 66 -5.31 -12.10 9.96
N VAL A 67 -6.36 -12.14 10.77
CA VAL A 67 -6.87 -10.99 11.51
C VAL A 67 -6.80 -11.32 12.99
N ASP A 68 -6.03 -10.55 13.75
CA ASP A 68 -5.97 -10.60 15.21
C ASP A 68 -6.66 -9.34 15.77
N ALA A 69 -7.43 -9.50 16.85
CA ALA A 69 -8.10 -8.41 17.57
C ALA A 69 -8.50 -8.86 18.98
N ASP A 70 -8.90 -7.93 19.86
CA ASP A 70 -9.45 -8.29 21.16
C ASP A 70 -10.81 -8.95 21.02
N GLU A 71 -11.60 -8.53 20.02
CA GLU A 71 -12.90 -9.11 19.68
C GLU A 71 -13.09 -9.10 18.14
N LEU A 72 -13.66 -10.18 17.60
CA LEU A 72 -14.08 -10.30 16.20
C LEU A 72 -15.59 -10.55 16.13
N ARG A 73 -16.26 -9.89 15.20
CA ARG A 73 -17.68 -10.04 14.92
C ARG A 73 -17.90 -10.34 13.44
N ALA A 74 -18.73 -11.36 13.15
CA ALA A 74 -19.16 -11.68 11.79
C ALA A 74 -20.69 -11.56 11.72
N TYR A 75 -21.16 -10.52 11.04
CA TYR A 75 -22.58 -10.30 10.80
C TYR A 75 -23.04 -11.06 9.58
N TYR A 76 -24.10 -11.85 9.74
CA TYR A 76 -24.65 -12.64 8.66
C TYR A 76 -26.13 -12.32 8.41
N ARG A 77 -26.60 -12.72 7.25
CA ARG A 77 -28.00 -12.64 6.86
C ARG A 77 -28.48 -14.00 6.37
N LYS A 78 -29.79 -14.28 6.52
CA LYS A 78 -30.43 -15.46 5.96
C LYS A 78 -30.86 -15.14 4.53
N LEU A 79 -30.50 -15.98 3.59
CA LEU A 79 -30.89 -15.88 2.19
C LEU A 79 -32.25 -16.60 1.98
N PRO A 80 -33.00 -16.28 0.88
CA PRO A 80 -34.27 -16.93 0.58
C PRO A 80 -34.18 -18.46 0.40
N ASP A 81 -33.00 -18.97 0.01
CA ASP A 81 -32.72 -20.41 -0.15
C ASP A 81 -32.36 -21.10 1.19
N GLY A 82 -32.44 -20.39 2.31
CA GLY A 82 -32.14 -20.89 3.65
C GLY A 82 -30.64 -20.89 4.02
N LYS A 83 -29.76 -20.51 3.10
CA LYS A 83 -28.32 -20.36 3.38
C LYS A 83 -28.02 -19.10 4.18
N THR A 84 -26.85 -19.08 4.79
CA THR A 84 -26.32 -17.95 5.53
C THR A 84 -25.23 -17.27 4.72
N ASP A 85 -25.24 -15.96 4.70
CA ASP A 85 -24.25 -15.14 4.00
C ASP A 85 -23.66 -14.09 4.94
N ILE A 86 -22.34 -13.98 4.99
CA ILE A 86 -21.65 -12.96 5.80
C ILE A 86 -21.53 -11.69 4.96
N TRP A 87 -22.09 -10.59 5.46
CA TRP A 87 -22.05 -9.31 4.76
C TRP A 87 -21.13 -8.27 5.40
N ARG A 88 -20.71 -8.47 6.67
CA ARG A 88 -19.81 -7.56 7.38
C ARG A 88 -18.98 -8.31 8.41
N LEU A 89 -17.71 -7.93 8.52
CA LEU A 89 -16.76 -8.38 9.54
C LEU A 89 -16.23 -7.16 10.29
N ASP A 90 -16.25 -7.20 11.63
CA ASP A 90 -15.66 -6.18 12.49
C ASP A 90 -14.55 -6.79 13.33
N ALA A 91 -13.46 -6.05 13.49
CA ALA A 91 -12.36 -6.33 14.39
C ALA A 91 -12.21 -5.15 15.36
N LEU A 92 -12.21 -5.42 16.65
CA LEU A 92 -12.27 -4.43 17.72
C LEU A 92 -11.12 -4.63 18.68
N GLY A 93 -10.37 -3.54 18.94
CA GLY A 93 -9.22 -3.51 19.85
C GLY A 93 -7.98 -4.21 19.29
N SER A 94 -6.84 -3.56 19.39
CA SER A 94 -5.51 -4.10 19.02
C SER A 94 -5.46 -4.77 17.66
N VAL A 95 -6.16 -4.19 16.66
CA VAL A 95 -6.35 -4.81 15.35
C VAL A 95 -5.02 -4.95 14.60
N LYS A 96 -4.75 -6.19 14.15
CA LYS A 96 -3.62 -6.53 13.29
C LYS A 96 -4.09 -7.42 12.15
N ILE A 97 -3.95 -6.94 10.93
CA ILE A 97 -4.34 -7.67 9.72
C ILE A 97 -3.07 -7.97 8.92
N LYS A 98 -2.76 -9.25 8.77
CA LYS A 98 -1.63 -9.72 7.96
C LYS A 98 -2.14 -10.35 6.68
N SER A 99 -1.56 -9.95 5.53
CA SER A 99 -1.83 -10.57 4.23
C SER A 99 -0.57 -10.52 3.37
N GLY A 100 -0.08 -11.68 2.97
CA GLY A 100 1.22 -11.79 2.29
C GLY A 100 2.33 -11.16 3.14
N GLU A 101 3.09 -10.23 2.56
CA GLU A 101 4.18 -9.52 3.24
C GLU A 101 3.70 -8.26 4.00
N GLY A 102 2.44 -7.86 3.80
CA GLY A 102 1.87 -6.65 4.42
C GLY A 102 1.22 -6.93 5.77
N THR A 103 1.40 -6.01 6.72
CA THR A 103 0.70 -6.02 8.00
C THR A 103 0.15 -4.63 8.30
N ALA A 104 -1.17 -4.54 8.49
CA ALA A 104 -1.86 -3.32 8.90
C ALA A 104 -2.22 -3.37 10.38
N TYR A 105 -2.14 -2.22 11.04
CA TYR A 105 -2.42 -2.02 12.46
C TYR A 105 -3.42 -0.89 12.65
N GLY A 106 -4.29 -1.02 13.65
CA GLY A 106 -5.25 -0.01 14.09
C GLY A 106 -5.99 -0.46 15.34
N ASP A 107 -7.03 0.28 15.73
CA ASP A 107 -7.84 -0.06 16.89
C ASP A 107 -9.19 -0.66 16.48
N HIS A 108 -9.64 -0.40 15.26
CA HIS A 108 -10.92 -0.87 14.73
C HIS A 108 -10.81 -1.16 13.24
N GLY A 109 -11.21 -2.34 12.81
CA GLY A 109 -11.29 -2.77 11.42
C GLY A 109 -12.73 -3.12 11.06
N VAL A 110 -13.22 -2.64 9.92
CA VAL A 110 -14.52 -3.00 9.34
C VAL A 110 -14.32 -3.43 7.91
N TYR A 111 -14.77 -4.63 7.59
CA TYR A 111 -14.82 -5.11 6.22
C TYR A 111 -16.28 -5.29 5.77
N ASN A 112 -16.71 -4.46 4.83
CA ASN A 112 -17.98 -4.62 4.13
C ASN A 112 -17.78 -5.59 2.98
N VAL A 113 -18.35 -6.79 3.09
CA VAL A 113 -18.17 -7.89 2.14
C VAL A 113 -18.83 -7.57 0.80
N ASP A 114 -20.03 -7.01 0.81
CA ASP A 114 -20.77 -6.66 -0.42
C ASP A 114 -20.05 -5.59 -1.24
N ALA A 115 -19.48 -4.60 -0.56
CA ALA A 115 -18.76 -3.52 -1.20
C ALA A 115 -17.29 -3.89 -1.54
N GLY A 116 -16.73 -4.92 -0.91
CA GLY A 116 -15.31 -5.28 -1.00
C GLY A 116 -14.41 -4.18 -0.45
N ILE A 117 -14.81 -3.55 0.69
CA ILE A 117 -14.07 -2.43 1.27
C ILE A 117 -13.68 -2.76 2.72
N LEU A 118 -12.38 -2.76 2.96
CA LEU A 118 -11.80 -2.77 4.31
C LEU A 118 -11.49 -1.34 4.73
N THR A 119 -11.90 -0.95 5.93
CA THR A 119 -11.55 0.31 6.58
C THR A 119 -10.95 0.03 7.95
N ILE A 120 -9.79 0.61 8.23
CA ILE A 120 -9.11 0.52 9.53
C ILE A 120 -9.00 1.92 10.10
N THR A 121 -9.43 2.09 11.35
CA THR A 121 -9.42 3.36 12.08
C THR A 121 -8.75 3.18 13.45
N GLY A 122 -8.43 4.30 14.10
CA GLY A 122 -7.85 4.30 15.44
C GLY A 122 -6.63 5.18 15.57
N LYS A 123 -5.95 5.02 16.70
CA LYS A 123 -4.67 5.67 16.99
C LYS A 123 -3.55 4.85 16.34
N ASN A 124 -2.46 5.43 15.94
CA ASN A 124 -1.29 4.71 15.42
C ASN A 124 -1.54 3.83 14.18
N LEU A 125 -2.41 4.28 13.29
CA LEU A 125 -2.66 3.59 12.01
C LEU A 125 -1.36 3.41 11.25
N LYS A 126 -1.05 2.15 10.90
CA LYS A 126 0.20 1.81 10.22
C LYS A 126 0.01 0.61 9.31
N LEU A 127 0.57 0.70 8.10
CA LEU A 127 0.78 -0.43 7.21
C LEU A 127 2.28 -0.63 7.02
N VAL A 128 2.76 -1.85 7.17
CA VAL A 128 4.17 -2.21 7.00
C VAL A 128 4.29 -3.30 5.95
N SER A 129 5.25 -3.19 5.05
CA SER A 129 5.60 -4.24 4.08
C SER A 129 7.12 -4.22 3.89
N GLY A 130 7.81 -5.23 4.40
CA GLY A 130 9.27 -5.23 4.48
C GLY A 130 9.80 -4.02 5.27
N SER A 131 10.66 -3.22 4.64
CA SER A 131 11.19 -1.96 5.20
C SER A 131 10.30 -0.75 4.96
N ASP A 132 9.28 -0.89 4.09
CA ASP A 132 8.39 0.19 3.71
C ASP A 132 7.25 0.34 4.71
N TRP A 133 6.81 1.57 4.96
CA TRP A 133 5.67 1.81 5.83
C TRP A 133 4.84 3.00 5.38
N LEU A 134 3.57 2.95 5.74
CA LEU A 134 2.56 3.97 5.53
C LEU A 134 1.85 4.22 6.86
N THR A 135 1.65 5.49 7.22
CA THR A 135 0.85 5.91 8.37
C THR A 135 -0.22 6.89 7.93
N ALA A 136 -1.30 6.97 8.69
CA ALA A 136 -2.37 7.94 8.51
C ALA A 136 -2.93 8.35 9.87
N ARG A 137 -3.57 9.53 9.94
CA ARG A 137 -4.21 9.98 11.18
C ARG A 137 -5.64 9.45 11.30
N ASP A 138 -6.39 9.44 10.18
CA ASP A 138 -7.83 9.24 10.22
C ASP A 138 -8.23 7.81 9.88
N GLN A 139 -7.76 7.28 8.73
CA GLN A 139 -8.09 5.92 8.32
C GLN A 139 -7.18 5.37 7.22
N LEU A 140 -7.11 4.03 7.17
CA LEU A 140 -6.58 3.25 6.05
C LEU A 140 -7.73 2.49 5.41
N GLU A 141 -7.81 2.50 4.09
CA GLU A 141 -8.84 1.80 3.31
C GLU A 141 -8.19 0.86 2.29
N TYR A 142 -8.86 -0.25 2.00
CA TYR A 142 -8.56 -1.08 0.84
C TYR A 142 -9.84 -1.38 0.06
N TRP A 143 -9.84 -1.10 -1.23
CA TRP A 143 -10.95 -1.25 -2.15
C TRP A 143 -10.62 -2.37 -3.13
N GLU A 144 -11.22 -3.54 -2.94
CA GLU A 144 -10.93 -4.73 -3.74
C GLU A 144 -11.24 -4.54 -5.22
N ALA A 145 -12.44 -4.08 -5.55
CA ALA A 145 -12.86 -3.87 -6.94
C ALA A 145 -11.97 -2.88 -7.71
N LYS A 146 -11.38 -1.91 -7.00
CA LYS A 146 -10.49 -0.90 -7.58
C LYS A 146 -9.02 -1.28 -7.48
N GLN A 147 -8.70 -2.36 -6.78
CA GLN A 147 -7.32 -2.74 -6.43
C GLN A 147 -6.54 -1.51 -5.93
N MET A 148 -7.07 -0.85 -4.90
CA MET A 148 -6.58 0.44 -4.44
C MET A 148 -6.54 0.49 -2.91
N ALA A 149 -5.42 0.97 -2.35
CA ALA A 149 -5.33 1.35 -0.94
C ALA A 149 -5.32 2.87 -0.80
N VAL A 150 -6.00 3.40 0.21
CA VAL A 150 -6.08 4.83 0.51
C VAL A 150 -5.73 5.08 1.96
N ALA A 151 -4.87 6.06 2.21
CA ALA A 151 -4.53 6.56 3.53
C ALA A 151 -5.00 8.01 3.65
N ARG A 152 -5.83 8.32 4.66
CA ARG A 152 -6.41 9.64 4.87
C ARG A 152 -5.96 10.27 6.20
N GLY A 153 -5.76 11.57 6.17
CA GLY A 153 -5.39 12.39 7.31
C GLY A 153 -3.88 12.44 7.52
N LYS A 154 -3.24 13.44 6.91
CA LYS A 154 -1.78 13.67 7.03
C LYS A 154 -0.98 12.39 6.81
N ALA A 155 -1.31 11.71 5.73
CA ALA A 155 -0.71 10.44 5.40
C ALA A 155 0.78 10.59 5.07
N VAL A 156 1.57 9.61 5.50
CA VAL A 156 3.02 9.56 5.28
C VAL A 156 3.42 8.18 4.83
N ALA A 157 4.02 8.09 3.66
CA ALA A 157 4.65 6.87 3.15
C ALA A 157 6.17 7.02 3.16
N LYS A 158 6.88 5.96 3.57
CA LYS A 158 8.34 5.87 3.48
C LYS A 158 8.73 4.60 2.76
N ARG A 159 9.66 4.76 1.85
CA ARG A 159 10.34 3.66 1.15
C ARG A 159 11.82 3.96 1.09
N GLU A 160 12.65 3.13 1.74
CA GLU A 160 14.08 3.38 1.89
C GLU A 160 14.33 4.76 2.53
N THR A 161 15.05 5.65 1.82
CA THR A 161 15.33 7.03 2.24
C THR A 161 14.26 8.03 1.78
N LYS A 162 13.35 7.62 0.86
CA LYS A 162 12.34 8.48 0.26
C LYS A 162 11.09 8.58 1.14
N LYS A 163 10.55 9.78 1.25
CA LYS A 163 9.34 10.07 2.05
C LYS A 163 8.35 10.87 1.22
N LEU A 164 7.10 10.40 1.21
CA LEU A 164 5.97 11.08 0.58
C LEU A 164 4.94 11.45 1.66
N ASN A 165 4.56 12.71 1.73
CA ASN A 165 3.49 13.21 2.58
C ASN A 165 2.35 13.75 1.71
N GLY A 166 1.14 13.69 2.22
CA GLY A 166 -0.06 14.31 1.64
C GLY A 166 -1.22 14.21 2.63
N ASP A 167 -2.28 14.98 2.44
CA ASP A 167 -3.48 14.81 3.25
C ASP A 167 -4.17 13.48 2.93
N VAL A 168 -4.10 13.06 1.65
CA VAL A 168 -4.54 11.73 1.18
C VAL A 168 -3.47 11.14 0.28
N LEU A 169 -3.15 9.87 0.49
CA LEU A 169 -2.34 9.06 -0.41
C LEU A 169 -3.16 7.88 -0.93
N ALA A 170 -3.14 7.63 -2.24
CA ALA A 170 -3.79 6.49 -2.88
C ALA A 170 -2.77 5.70 -3.69
N ALA A 171 -2.65 4.39 -3.43
CA ALA A 171 -1.81 3.46 -4.15
C ALA A 171 -2.68 2.49 -4.96
N TYR A 172 -2.38 2.34 -6.25
CA TYR A 172 -3.09 1.47 -7.16
C TYR A 172 -2.23 0.25 -7.48
N PHE A 173 -2.85 -0.92 -7.39
CA PHE A 173 -2.21 -2.21 -7.58
C PHE A 173 -2.65 -2.86 -8.89
N ARG A 174 -1.78 -3.66 -9.46
CA ARG A 174 -2.11 -4.58 -10.56
C ARG A 174 -1.20 -5.80 -10.51
N LYS A 175 -1.64 -6.89 -11.12
CA LYS A 175 -0.80 -8.07 -11.31
C LYS A 175 0.21 -7.81 -12.41
N ASP A 176 1.46 -8.16 -12.16
CA ASP A 176 2.50 -8.17 -13.18
C ASP A 176 2.40 -9.43 -14.06
N LYS A 177 3.33 -9.59 -15.02
CA LYS A 177 3.38 -10.75 -15.92
C LYS A 177 3.60 -12.10 -15.22
N LYS A 178 4.09 -12.07 -13.96
CA LYS A 178 4.28 -13.25 -13.11
C LYS A 178 3.09 -13.52 -12.19
N GLY A 179 2.05 -12.68 -12.25
CA GLY A 179 0.88 -12.75 -11.38
C GLY A 179 1.07 -12.11 -10.00
N GLU A 180 2.22 -11.47 -9.74
CA GLU A 180 2.49 -10.78 -8.48
C GLU A 180 1.79 -9.43 -8.44
N THR A 181 1.13 -9.11 -7.32
CA THR A 181 0.48 -7.82 -7.13
C THR A 181 1.51 -6.74 -6.78
N LYS A 182 1.61 -5.71 -7.62
CA LYS A 182 2.56 -4.60 -7.46
C LYS A 182 1.87 -3.26 -7.58
N ILE A 183 2.40 -2.27 -6.86
CA ILE A 183 1.98 -0.87 -7.02
C ILE A 183 2.51 -0.38 -8.37
N TYR A 184 1.60 0.11 -9.24
CA TYR A 184 1.97 0.72 -10.51
C TYR A 184 1.82 2.25 -10.52
N ARG A 185 0.99 2.80 -9.61
CA ARG A 185 0.72 4.24 -9.51
C ARG A 185 0.46 4.65 -8.06
N VAL A 186 0.94 5.82 -7.68
CA VAL A 186 0.63 6.48 -6.40
C VAL A 186 0.15 7.90 -6.68
N ASP A 187 -1.00 8.27 -6.14
CA ASP A 187 -1.53 9.62 -6.16
C ASP A 187 -1.43 10.24 -4.76
N ALA A 188 -1.05 11.51 -4.70
CA ALA A 188 -0.99 12.29 -3.47
C ALA A 188 -1.81 13.57 -3.65
N PHE A 189 -2.63 13.89 -2.66
CA PHE A 189 -3.56 15.03 -2.70
C PHE A 189 -3.31 15.91 -1.49
N ASP A 190 -3.28 17.19 -1.74
CA ASP A 190 -3.16 18.31 -0.81
C ASP A 190 -1.93 18.22 0.11
N ASN A 191 -1.29 19.36 0.31
CA ASN A 191 -0.08 19.46 1.14
C ASN A 191 1.00 18.43 0.79
N VAL A 192 1.13 18.15 -0.53
CA VAL A 192 2.07 17.13 -1.02
C VAL A 192 3.50 17.58 -0.78
N ARG A 193 4.29 16.71 -0.15
CA ARG A 193 5.73 16.88 0.05
C ARG A 193 6.45 15.57 -0.24
N VAL A 194 7.36 15.62 -1.20
CA VAL A 194 8.28 14.53 -1.52
C VAL A 194 9.65 14.90 -0.99
N LYS A 195 10.27 14.03 -0.23
CA LYS A 195 11.66 14.19 0.24
C LYS A 195 12.48 12.99 -0.19
N THR A 196 13.64 13.25 -0.78
CA THR A 196 14.68 12.27 -1.12
C THR A 196 15.98 12.69 -0.41
N ASP A 197 17.07 11.96 -0.65
CA ASP A 197 18.39 12.34 -0.09
C ASP A 197 18.89 13.69 -0.62
N MET A 198 18.52 14.06 -1.85
CA MET A 198 19.04 15.24 -2.54
C MET A 198 18.02 16.36 -2.68
N ASP A 199 16.73 16.04 -2.75
CA ASP A 199 15.68 16.97 -3.14
C ASP A 199 14.52 16.99 -2.15
N GLU A 200 13.91 18.15 -2.03
CA GLU A 200 12.59 18.32 -1.44
C GLU A 200 11.67 19.02 -2.44
N ALA A 201 10.53 18.41 -2.75
CA ALA A 201 9.51 18.99 -3.61
C ALA A 201 8.19 19.14 -2.87
N THR A 202 7.48 20.26 -3.10
CA THR A 202 6.13 20.49 -2.60
C THR A 202 5.18 20.85 -3.73
N SER A 203 3.90 20.47 -3.61
CA SER A 203 2.83 20.77 -4.58
C SER A 203 1.46 20.56 -3.95
N ASN A 204 0.39 20.90 -4.66
CA ASN A 204 -0.97 20.60 -4.23
C ASN A 204 -1.33 19.14 -4.56
N ARG A 205 -0.83 18.62 -5.69
CA ARG A 205 -1.10 17.25 -6.14
C ARG A 205 0.16 16.62 -6.73
N GLY A 206 0.33 15.31 -6.48
CA GLY A 206 1.37 14.49 -7.07
C GLY A 206 0.79 13.21 -7.65
N VAL A 207 1.32 12.78 -8.80
CA VAL A 207 1.05 11.46 -9.40
C VAL A 207 2.37 10.84 -9.74
N TYR A 208 2.65 9.67 -9.17
CA TYR A 208 3.86 8.90 -9.46
C TYR A 208 3.51 7.63 -10.23
N ASN A 209 4.06 7.50 -11.42
CA ASN A 209 4.01 6.26 -12.19
C ASN A 209 5.27 5.45 -11.88
N VAL A 210 5.09 4.28 -11.27
CA VAL A 210 6.18 3.46 -10.76
C VAL A 210 7.01 2.84 -11.90
N GLU A 211 6.38 2.49 -13.03
CA GLU A 211 7.06 1.85 -14.15
C GLU A 211 7.98 2.81 -14.91
N SER A 212 7.48 4.01 -15.20
CA SER A 212 8.29 5.03 -15.89
C SER A 212 9.26 5.75 -14.94
N GLY A 213 9.05 5.66 -13.62
CA GLY A 213 9.78 6.42 -12.63
C GLY A 213 9.50 7.91 -12.67
N ILE A 214 8.38 8.35 -13.32
CA ILE A 214 8.03 9.76 -13.48
C ILE A 214 7.02 10.17 -12.42
N ALA A 215 7.35 11.22 -11.68
CA ALA A 215 6.44 11.93 -10.80
C ALA A 215 6.00 13.25 -11.48
N THR A 216 4.68 13.43 -11.61
CA THR A 216 4.06 14.68 -12.08
C THR A 216 3.51 15.43 -10.88
N LEU A 217 4.00 16.63 -10.65
CA LEU A 217 3.56 17.54 -9.58
C LEU A 217 2.75 18.68 -10.18
N THR A 218 1.64 19.05 -9.55
CA THR A 218 0.78 20.14 -10.03
C THR A 218 0.30 21.01 -8.86
N GLY A 219 0.15 22.32 -9.16
CA GLY A 219 -0.30 23.34 -8.20
C GLY A 219 0.82 23.80 -7.27
N SER A 220 1.25 25.06 -7.43
CA SER A 220 2.22 25.74 -6.56
C SER A 220 3.51 24.92 -6.33
N VAL A 221 4.08 24.39 -7.41
CA VAL A 221 5.26 23.53 -7.32
C VAL A 221 6.48 24.32 -6.89
N LYS A 222 7.17 23.78 -5.86
CA LYS A 222 8.48 24.26 -5.41
C LYS A 222 9.41 23.05 -5.29
N ILE A 223 10.59 23.12 -5.89
CA ILE A 223 11.65 22.11 -5.76
C ILE A 223 12.88 22.77 -5.14
N ILE A 224 13.44 22.14 -4.13
CA ILE A 224 14.66 22.57 -3.45
C ILE A 224 15.69 21.48 -3.64
N ARG A 225 16.86 21.84 -4.17
CA ARG A 225 18.05 20.98 -4.25
C ARG A 225 19.23 21.76 -3.69
N ASP A 226 19.80 21.31 -2.59
CA ASP A 226 20.79 22.03 -1.80
C ASP A 226 20.30 23.43 -1.43
N LYS A 227 20.94 24.48 -1.99
CA LYS A 227 20.55 25.88 -1.82
C LYS A 227 19.75 26.44 -2.99
N ASN A 228 19.53 25.63 -4.03
CA ASN A 228 18.83 26.04 -5.23
C ASN A 228 17.32 25.86 -5.08
N VAL A 229 16.55 26.82 -5.55
CA VAL A 229 15.09 26.80 -5.46
C VAL A 229 14.49 27.05 -6.84
N LEU A 230 13.64 26.11 -7.29
CA LEU A 230 12.86 26.22 -8.52
C LEU A 230 11.38 26.34 -8.17
N ARG A 231 10.64 27.21 -8.85
CA ARG A 231 9.19 27.41 -8.67
C ARG A 231 8.48 27.42 -10.01
N GLY A 232 7.32 26.76 -10.08
CA GLY A 232 6.48 26.67 -11.26
C GLY A 232 5.06 26.26 -10.92
N CYS A 233 4.21 26.08 -11.92
CA CYS A 233 2.83 25.62 -11.74
C CYS A 233 2.72 24.10 -11.82
N SER A 234 3.61 23.47 -12.59
CA SER A 234 3.73 22.03 -12.64
C SER A 234 5.18 21.60 -12.85
N ALA A 235 5.48 20.35 -12.54
CA ALA A 235 6.77 19.74 -12.80
C ALA A 235 6.62 18.26 -13.13
N GLU A 236 7.53 17.78 -13.97
CA GLU A 236 7.82 16.38 -14.18
C GLU A 236 9.20 16.07 -13.59
N VAL A 237 9.26 15.11 -12.70
CA VAL A 237 10.50 14.64 -12.06
C VAL A 237 10.71 13.19 -12.43
N ASN A 238 11.77 12.90 -13.15
CA ASN A 238 12.18 11.53 -13.43
C ASN A 238 13.10 11.05 -12.30
N LEU A 239 12.58 10.17 -11.45
CA LEU A 239 13.30 9.67 -10.25
C LEU A 239 14.44 8.69 -10.61
N ASN A 240 14.45 8.15 -11.84
CA ASN A 240 15.52 7.26 -12.30
C ASN A 240 16.74 8.04 -12.79
N THR A 241 16.51 9.20 -13.43
CA THR A 241 17.59 10.02 -14.02
C THR A 241 17.91 11.27 -13.22
N GLY A 242 17.07 11.65 -12.24
CA GLY A 242 17.19 12.89 -11.47
C GLY A 242 16.84 14.17 -12.27
N ILE A 243 16.33 14.04 -13.50
CA ILE A 243 15.96 15.19 -14.34
C ILE A 243 14.62 15.74 -13.87
N SER A 244 14.56 17.05 -13.59
CA SER A 244 13.34 17.78 -13.25
C SER A 244 13.06 18.85 -14.32
N ARG A 245 11.83 18.84 -14.85
CA ARG A 245 11.34 19.86 -15.80
C ARG A 245 10.19 20.61 -15.15
N LEU A 246 10.29 21.93 -15.09
CA LEU A 246 9.25 22.79 -14.54
C LEU A 246 8.54 23.54 -15.67
N TYR A 247 7.25 23.75 -15.47
CA TYR A 247 6.41 24.43 -16.45
C TYR A 247 5.70 25.62 -15.79
N SER A 248 5.51 26.67 -16.59
CA SER A 248 4.74 27.86 -16.22
C SER A 248 3.24 27.54 -16.17
N CYS A 249 2.45 28.45 -15.59
CA CYS A 249 1.00 28.35 -15.64
C CYS A 249 0.49 28.59 -17.06
N LYS A 250 -0.48 27.76 -17.49
CA LYS A 250 -1.07 27.90 -18.83
C LYS A 250 -1.88 29.22 -19.02
N GLN A 251 -2.31 29.83 -17.92
CA GLN A 251 -3.05 31.10 -17.92
C GLN A 251 -2.30 32.12 -17.07
N GLY A 252 -2.10 33.34 -17.59
CA GLY A 252 -1.66 34.49 -16.79
C GLY A 252 -0.18 34.85 -16.83
N GLY A 253 0.60 34.47 -17.85
CA GLY A 253 1.94 35.05 -18.10
C GLY A 253 3.02 34.77 -17.02
N SER A 254 2.77 33.90 -16.04
CA SER A 254 3.74 33.60 -15.00
C SER A 254 4.88 32.75 -15.59
N ARG A 255 6.12 33.18 -15.33
CA ARG A 255 7.32 32.47 -15.74
C ARG A 255 7.76 31.45 -14.66
N VAL A 256 8.40 30.39 -15.06
CA VAL A 256 9.18 29.53 -14.14
C VAL A 256 10.30 30.38 -13.53
N LYS A 257 10.49 30.31 -12.22
CA LYS A 257 11.52 31.03 -11.49
C LYS A 257 12.54 30.05 -10.90
N GLY A 258 13.82 30.29 -11.21
CA GLY A 258 14.96 29.60 -10.60
C GLY A 258 15.83 30.57 -9.80
N VAL A 259 16.26 30.17 -8.61
CA VAL A 259 17.32 30.84 -7.85
C VAL A 259 18.41 29.81 -7.67
N ILE A 260 19.58 30.09 -8.26
CA ILE A 260 20.75 29.23 -8.21
C ILE A 260 21.85 29.97 -7.47
N LEU A 261 22.40 29.36 -6.43
CA LEU A 261 23.49 29.91 -5.64
C LEU A 261 24.81 29.22 -6.05
N PRO A 262 25.72 29.94 -6.74
CA PRO A 262 26.99 29.36 -7.13
C PRO A 262 27.84 29.05 -5.91
N THR A 263 28.47 27.87 -5.89
CA THR A 263 29.48 27.52 -4.87
C THR A 263 30.78 28.21 -5.21
N VAL A 264 31.15 29.26 -4.47
CA VAL A 264 32.43 29.92 -4.62
C VAL A 264 33.51 28.97 -4.04
N LYS A 265 34.34 28.35 -4.91
CA LYS A 265 35.58 27.70 -4.44
C LYS A 265 36.46 28.81 -3.87
N LYS A 266 36.72 28.81 -2.55
CA LYS A 266 37.84 29.58 -2.00
C LYS A 266 39.09 29.02 -2.67
N LYS A 267 39.78 29.85 -3.48
CA LYS A 267 41.16 29.59 -3.88
C LYS A 267 41.99 29.66 -2.60
N ASN A 268 42.59 28.54 -2.20
CA ASN A 268 43.70 28.53 -1.26
C ASN A 268 44.94 29.03 -1.97
#